data_77d90c42e2910af84dffb28365f92c47
#
_entry.id   77d90c42e2910af84dffb28365f92c47
#
_cell.length_a   1.000
_cell.length_b   1.000
_cell.length_c   1.000
_cell.angle_alpha   90.00
_cell.angle_beta   90.00
_cell.angle_gamma   90.00
#
_symmetry.space_group_name_H-M   'P 1'
#
loop_
_entity.id
_entity.type
_entity.pdbx_description
1 polymer ?
#
loop_
_entity_poly.entity_id
_entity_poly.type
_entity_poly.pdbx_seq_one_letter_code
_entity_poly.pdbx_strand_id
1 'polypeptide(L)'
;NKNIYSILDFGEYGFKGVKIETINLMLSGKKNENNKIKLFSYINKEFRHIAQDYIIDSKFPYWLLYRNNYFDKITSEMTFDVFDFFRDRQITKKNTNSSGKIRVIKSRNIENNKVNSIKGYDTFIDEIDDLAVSKFLNKANLYLVPNLTYYPRACKLPSNSITDGSAAILIPKKIKELNQRDLSFYSSKTFTDFYRIARNFGTRSLNIDRNSVYFWGIKKAN
;
A
#
# COMPACT_ATOMS: atom_id res chain seq x y z
N ASN A 1 -28.87 -3.67 -8.78
CA ASN A 1 -27.66 -3.14 -9.42
C ASN A 1 -27.91 -1.69 -9.84
N LYS A 2 -27.23 -0.73 -9.19
CA LYS A 2 -27.30 0.67 -9.59
C LYS A 2 -26.28 0.89 -10.71
N ASN A 3 -26.72 1.51 -11.81
CA ASN A 3 -25.81 1.83 -12.91
C ASN A 3 -25.09 3.13 -12.62
N ILE A 4 -23.77 3.12 -12.74
CA ILE A 4 -22.97 4.32 -12.65
C ILE A 4 -23.02 5.03 -14.00
N TYR A 5 -23.43 6.30 -13.99
CA TYR A 5 -23.44 7.13 -15.18
C TYR A 5 -22.10 7.83 -15.36
N SER A 6 -21.59 8.46 -14.28
CA SER A 6 -20.29 9.11 -14.32
C SER A 6 -19.58 9.11 -12.97
N ILE A 7 -18.27 9.20 -13.04
CA ILE A 7 -17.38 9.44 -11.90
C ILE A 7 -16.52 10.66 -12.24
N LEU A 8 -16.51 11.62 -11.33
CA LEU A 8 -15.65 12.79 -11.41
C LEU A 8 -14.67 12.71 -10.24
N ASP A 9 -13.40 12.45 -10.55
CA ASP A 9 -12.33 12.36 -9.55
C ASP A 9 -11.61 13.71 -9.43
N PHE A 10 -11.81 14.37 -8.30
CA PHE A 10 -11.17 15.64 -7.98
C PHE A 10 -9.81 15.44 -7.30
N GLY A 11 -9.49 14.22 -6.85
CA GLY A 11 -8.35 14.01 -5.95
C GLY A 11 -8.45 14.94 -4.74
N GLU A 12 -7.36 15.60 -4.39
CA GLU A 12 -7.29 16.55 -3.27
C GLU A 12 -7.83 17.97 -3.60
N TYR A 13 -8.40 18.17 -4.80
CA TYR A 13 -8.85 19.50 -5.25
C TYR A 13 -10.35 19.74 -5.03
N GLY A 14 -11.08 18.79 -4.46
CA GLY A 14 -12.52 18.91 -4.24
C GLY A 14 -12.91 20.03 -3.26
N PHE A 15 -12.06 20.31 -2.27
CA PHE A 15 -12.28 21.37 -1.29
C PHE A 15 -11.04 22.24 -1.11
N LYS A 16 -11.24 23.56 -1.16
CA LYS A 16 -10.15 24.52 -0.96
C LYS A 16 -9.56 24.42 0.44
N GLY A 17 -8.26 24.24 0.54
CA GLY A 17 -7.53 24.20 1.82
C GLY A 17 -7.61 22.87 2.58
N VAL A 18 -8.36 21.89 2.08
CA VAL A 18 -8.50 20.57 2.69
C VAL A 18 -7.90 19.51 1.77
N LYS A 19 -7.02 18.68 2.32
CA LYS A 19 -6.33 17.60 1.58
C LYS A 19 -7.04 16.27 1.75
N ILE A 20 -8.27 16.20 1.26
CA ILE A 20 -9.11 15.00 1.27
C ILE A 20 -9.40 14.61 -0.18
N GLU A 21 -9.17 13.36 -0.52
CA GLU A 21 -9.57 12.79 -1.80
C GLU A 21 -11.08 12.78 -1.92
N THR A 22 -11.57 13.30 -3.04
CA THR A 22 -12.99 13.51 -3.26
C THR A 22 -13.39 13.03 -4.65
N ILE A 23 -14.48 12.31 -4.71
CA ILE A 23 -15.14 11.95 -5.98
C ILE A 23 -16.60 12.43 -5.98
N ASN A 24 -17.10 12.76 -7.16
CA ASN A 24 -18.54 12.88 -7.39
C ASN A 24 -18.99 11.64 -8.17
N LEU A 25 -20.03 10.99 -7.67
CA LEU A 25 -20.61 9.78 -8.26
C LEU A 25 -22.03 10.08 -8.70
N MET A 26 -22.29 9.98 -10.00
CA MET A 26 -23.64 10.07 -10.54
C MET A 26 -24.18 8.68 -10.88
N LEU A 27 -25.30 8.35 -10.27
CA LEU A 27 -26.01 7.09 -10.49
C LEU A 27 -27.25 7.30 -11.36
N SER A 28 -27.56 6.31 -12.21
CA SER A 28 -28.79 6.29 -13.00
C SER A 28 -29.71 5.18 -12.50
N GLY A 29 -31.02 5.50 -12.40
CA GLY A 29 -32.05 4.49 -12.18
C GLY A 29 -32.37 3.67 -13.42
N LYS A 30 -31.97 4.13 -14.61
CA LYS A 30 -32.16 3.38 -15.87
C LYS A 30 -30.92 2.54 -16.15
N LYS A 31 -31.12 1.35 -16.73
CA LYS A 31 -30.04 0.49 -17.17
C LYS A 31 -29.20 1.20 -18.23
N ASN A 32 -27.89 1.22 -18.05
CA ASN A 32 -26.96 1.74 -19.04
C ASN A 32 -26.74 0.65 -20.09
N GLU A 33 -27.40 0.78 -21.25
CA GLU A 33 -27.38 -0.24 -22.32
C GLU A 33 -25.96 -0.54 -22.80
N ASN A 34 -25.06 0.44 -22.75
CA ASN A 34 -23.68 0.31 -23.21
C ASN A 34 -22.69 -0.14 -22.11
N ASN A 35 -23.16 -0.31 -20.85
CA ASN A 35 -22.32 -0.64 -19.69
C ASN A 35 -21.03 0.22 -19.58
N LYS A 36 -21.04 1.44 -20.14
CA LYS A 36 -19.90 2.38 -20.11
C LYS A 36 -20.20 3.54 -19.19
N ILE A 37 -19.21 3.88 -18.38
CA ILE A 37 -19.24 5.05 -17.51
C ILE A 37 -18.36 6.16 -18.08
N LYS A 38 -18.72 7.39 -17.77
CA LYS A 38 -17.90 8.57 -18.04
C LYS A 38 -17.01 8.81 -16.82
N LEU A 39 -15.71 8.67 -17.00
CA LEU A 39 -14.72 8.98 -15.95
C LEU A 39 -13.97 10.25 -16.36
N PHE A 40 -14.03 11.27 -15.52
CA PHE A 40 -13.19 12.44 -15.62
C PHE A 40 -12.25 12.51 -14.42
N SER A 41 -10.95 12.64 -14.70
CA SER A 41 -9.93 12.85 -13.68
C SER A 41 -9.46 14.30 -13.72
N TYR A 42 -9.71 15.02 -12.65
CA TYR A 42 -9.18 16.38 -12.48
C TYR A 42 -7.66 16.38 -12.28
N ILE A 43 -7.13 15.31 -11.66
CA ILE A 43 -5.70 15.13 -11.40
C ILE A 43 -4.93 14.97 -12.71
N ASN A 44 -5.40 14.07 -13.57
CA ASN A 44 -4.72 13.72 -14.83
C ASN A 44 -5.23 14.56 -16.02
N LYS A 45 -6.26 15.39 -15.81
CA LYS A 45 -6.96 16.15 -16.87
C LYS A 45 -7.40 15.25 -18.02
N GLU A 46 -7.87 14.06 -17.69
CA GLU A 46 -8.21 13.00 -18.63
C GLU A 46 -9.72 12.71 -18.57
N PHE A 47 -10.32 12.52 -19.72
CA PHE A 47 -11.70 12.06 -19.86
C PHE A 47 -11.69 10.70 -20.57
N ARG A 48 -12.40 9.71 -19.97
CA ARG A 48 -12.46 8.35 -20.49
C ARG A 48 -13.89 7.83 -20.51
N HIS A 49 -14.23 7.04 -21.54
CA HIS A 49 -15.35 6.14 -21.54
C HIS A 49 -14.84 4.73 -21.26
N ILE A 50 -15.26 4.13 -20.17
CA ILE A 50 -14.72 2.84 -19.72
C ILE A 50 -15.87 1.90 -19.29
N ALA A 51 -15.72 0.61 -19.55
CA ALA A 51 -16.71 -0.37 -19.11
C ALA A 51 -16.82 -0.39 -17.57
N GLN A 52 -18.04 -0.39 -17.05
CA GLN A 52 -18.29 -0.40 -15.61
C GLN A 52 -17.61 -1.60 -14.94
N ASP A 53 -17.76 -2.78 -15.53
CA ASP A 53 -17.21 -4.03 -14.99
C ASP A 53 -15.67 -4.05 -14.98
N TYR A 54 -15.05 -3.23 -15.81
CA TYR A 54 -13.58 -3.08 -15.82
C TYR A 54 -13.06 -2.31 -14.61
N ILE A 55 -13.83 -1.33 -14.13
CA ILE A 55 -13.50 -0.58 -12.91
C ILE A 55 -13.96 -1.34 -11.67
N ILE A 56 -15.16 -1.93 -11.73
CA ILE A 56 -15.81 -2.64 -10.60
C ILE A 56 -15.63 -4.14 -10.79
N ASP A 57 -14.41 -4.59 -10.70
CA ASP A 57 -14.07 -6.00 -10.78
C ASP A 57 -13.98 -6.58 -9.36
N SER A 58 -14.85 -7.54 -9.04
CA SER A 58 -14.91 -8.19 -7.72
C SER A 58 -13.64 -8.98 -7.33
N LYS A 59 -12.72 -9.18 -8.29
CA LYS A 59 -11.40 -9.76 -8.01
C LYS A 59 -10.51 -8.84 -7.19
N PHE A 60 -10.82 -7.54 -7.15
CA PHE A 60 -10.03 -6.55 -6.43
C PHE A 60 -10.78 -6.04 -5.20
N PRO A 61 -10.06 -5.60 -4.16
CA PRO A 61 -10.68 -5.19 -2.89
C PRO A 61 -11.47 -3.87 -2.97
N TYR A 62 -11.33 -3.12 -4.06
CA TYR A 62 -12.05 -1.87 -4.32
C TYR A 62 -12.00 -1.50 -5.81
N TRP A 63 -12.73 -0.47 -6.19
CA TRP A 63 -12.80 0.03 -7.57
C TRP A 63 -11.46 0.59 -8.03
N LEU A 64 -11.06 0.25 -9.25
CA LEU A 64 -9.81 0.67 -9.87
C LEU A 64 -10.09 1.66 -11.01
N LEU A 65 -10.23 2.94 -10.66
CA LEU A 65 -10.62 3.99 -11.60
C LEU A 65 -9.62 4.16 -12.75
N TYR A 66 -8.35 3.92 -12.49
CA TYR A 66 -7.26 4.12 -13.46
C TYR A 66 -6.71 2.83 -14.03
N ARG A 67 -7.41 1.71 -13.83
CA ARG A 67 -7.02 0.43 -14.43
C ARG A 67 -6.80 0.56 -15.93
N ASN A 68 -5.76 -0.08 -16.45
CA ASN A 68 -5.33 -0.04 -17.84
C ASN A 68 -4.55 -1.32 -18.20
N ASN A 69 -4.18 -1.47 -19.48
CA ASN A 69 -3.47 -2.64 -19.97
C ASN A 69 -2.13 -2.90 -19.26
N TYR A 70 -1.44 -1.84 -18.83
CA TYR A 70 -0.21 -2.01 -18.06
C TYR A 70 -0.49 -2.68 -16.71
N PHE A 71 -1.50 -2.20 -15.99
CA PHE A 71 -1.94 -2.80 -14.73
C PHE A 71 -2.34 -4.27 -14.94
N ASP A 72 -3.14 -4.57 -15.97
CA ASP A 72 -3.60 -5.92 -16.26
C ASP A 72 -2.43 -6.86 -16.61
N LYS A 73 -1.45 -6.39 -17.35
CA LYS A 73 -0.22 -7.15 -17.64
C LYS A 73 0.50 -7.54 -16.36
N ILE A 74 0.79 -6.59 -15.48
CA ILE A 74 1.47 -6.88 -14.20
C ILE A 74 0.62 -7.82 -13.35
N THR A 75 -0.69 -7.59 -13.30
CA THR A 75 -1.65 -8.45 -12.57
C THR A 75 -1.62 -9.89 -13.06
N SER A 76 -1.50 -10.12 -14.35
CA SER A 76 -1.43 -11.48 -14.92
C SER A 76 -0.18 -12.25 -14.50
N GLU A 77 0.91 -11.54 -14.20
CA GLU A 77 2.22 -12.09 -13.81
C GLU A 77 2.35 -12.30 -12.29
N MET A 78 1.36 -11.87 -11.49
CA MET A 78 1.45 -11.86 -10.03
C MET A 78 0.39 -12.73 -9.36
N THR A 79 0.71 -13.20 -8.16
CA THR A 79 -0.23 -13.78 -7.20
C THR A 79 -0.45 -12.75 -6.09
N PHE A 80 -1.70 -12.38 -5.84
CA PHE A 80 -2.10 -11.39 -4.84
C PHE A 80 -2.67 -12.03 -3.58
N ASP A 81 -3.01 -11.18 -2.60
CA ASP A 81 -3.58 -11.59 -1.30
C ASP A 81 -2.69 -12.56 -0.52
N VAL A 82 -1.38 -12.40 -0.66
CA VAL A 82 -0.36 -13.28 -0.05
C VAL A 82 0.14 -12.78 1.30
N PHE A 83 -0.25 -11.57 1.71
CA PHE A 83 0.12 -10.97 2.99
C PHE A 83 -1.10 -10.47 3.76
N ASP A 84 -1.03 -10.64 5.07
CA ASP A 84 -1.69 -9.75 6.03
C ASP A 84 -0.73 -8.61 6.39
N PHE A 85 -1.24 -7.58 7.07
CA PHE A 85 -0.39 -6.49 7.52
C PHE A 85 -0.68 -6.11 8.96
N PHE A 86 0.33 -5.59 9.62
CA PHE A 86 0.21 -4.99 10.93
C PHE A 86 0.88 -3.62 10.92
N ARG A 87 0.25 -2.65 11.56
CA ARG A 87 0.81 -1.32 11.81
C ARG A 87 0.63 -0.97 13.26
N ASP A 88 1.72 -0.68 13.95
CA ASP A 88 1.67 -0.24 15.33
C ASP A 88 1.04 1.14 15.47
N ARG A 89 0.40 1.39 16.61
CA ARG A 89 -0.18 2.68 16.99
C ARG A 89 0.16 3.10 18.42
N GLN A 90 0.95 2.30 19.11
CA GLN A 90 1.25 2.47 20.53
C GLN A 90 2.64 3.08 20.74
N ILE A 91 3.59 2.80 19.84
CA ILE A 91 4.95 3.34 19.92
C ILE A 91 4.97 4.79 19.46
N THR A 92 5.43 5.65 20.34
CA THR A 92 5.56 7.09 20.14
C THR A 92 6.91 7.58 20.66
N LYS A 93 7.24 8.85 20.44
CA LYS A 93 8.45 9.46 21.02
C LYS A 93 8.50 9.40 22.55
N LYS A 94 7.35 9.26 23.22
CA LYS A 94 7.29 9.25 24.69
C LYS A 94 7.81 7.96 25.30
N ASN A 95 7.73 6.86 24.56
CA ASN A 95 8.15 5.53 25.02
C ASN A 95 9.36 4.98 24.25
N THR A 96 10.11 5.85 23.60
CA THR A 96 11.37 5.47 22.90
C THR A 96 12.54 6.34 23.33
N ASN A 97 13.74 5.75 23.37
CA ASN A 97 15.00 6.36 23.75
C ASN A 97 16.00 6.38 22.60
N SER A 98 17.11 7.12 22.75
CA SER A 98 18.22 7.15 21.79
C SER A 98 19.09 5.88 21.84
N SER A 99 18.96 5.07 22.89
CA SER A 99 19.61 3.78 23.08
C SER A 99 18.67 2.84 23.82
N GLY A 100 18.87 1.54 23.74
CA GLY A 100 18.03 0.54 24.42
C GLY A 100 18.21 -0.87 23.85
N LYS A 101 17.45 -1.82 24.36
CA LYS A 101 17.58 -3.25 24.03
C LYS A 101 17.02 -3.61 22.67
N ILE A 102 15.87 -3.04 22.28
CA ILE A 102 15.12 -3.40 21.07
C ILE A 102 15.09 -2.18 20.15
N ARG A 103 15.54 -2.35 18.92
CA ARG A 103 15.54 -1.27 17.93
C ARG A 103 14.13 -1.05 17.35
N VAL A 104 13.71 0.21 17.25
CA VAL A 104 12.46 0.61 16.60
C VAL A 104 12.76 1.07 15.17
N ILE A 105 12.41 0.23 14.20
CA ILE A 105 12.60 0.54 12.78
C ILE A 105 11.48 1.47 12.32
N LYS A 106 11.86 2.56 11.67
CA LYS A 106 10.95 3.57 11.13
C LYS A 106 11.05 3.64 9.61
N SER A 107 10.10 4.27 8.96
CA SER A 107 10.01 4.29 7.48
C SER A 107 11.30 4.72 6.77
N ARG A 108 12.06 5.68 7.33
CA ARG A 108 13.31 6.14 6.73
C ARG A 108 14.47 5.15 6.87
N ASN A 109 14.38 4.21 7.82
CA ASN A 109 15.39 3.16 7.96
C ASN A 109 15.26 2.09 6.86
N ILE A 110 14.07 1.96 6.24
CA ILE A 110 13.78 0.92 5.26
C ILE A 110 14.31 1.36 3.90
N GLU A 111 15.16 0.56 3.31
CA GLU A 111 15.61 0.69 1.93
C GLU A 111 15.33 -0.58 1.14
N ASN A 112 15.79 -0.59 -0.12
CA ASN A 112 15.68 -1.77 -0.95
C ASN A 112 16.42 -2.94 -0.30
N ASN A 113 15.66 -3.91 0.21
CA ASN A 113 16.14 -5.15 0.82
C ASN A 113 17.08 -4.99 2.03
N LYS A 114 17.13 -3.83 2.68
CA LYS A 114 17.95 -3.62 3.89
C LYS A 114 17.37 -2.58 4.83
N VAL A 115 17.82 -2.64 6.07
CA VAL A 115 17.56 -1.63 7.09
C VAL A 115 18.84 -0.85 7.37
N ASN A 116 18.80 0.46 7.20
CA ASN A 116 19.92 1.35 7.46
C ASN A 116 19.86 1.94 8.87
N SER A 117 21.02 2.17 9.45
CA SER A 117 21.15 2.99 10.66
C SER A 117 21.30 4.46 10.29
N ILE A 118 20.57 5.32 11.00
CA ILE A 118 20.57 6.77 10.77
C ILE A 118 20.85 7.47 12.09
N LYS A 119 22.04 8.04 12.20
CA LYS A 119 22.48 8.79 13.40
C LYS A 119 21.48 9.90 13.74
N GLY A 120 21.05 9.97 15.00
CA GLY A 120 20.09 10.96 15.49
C GLY A 120 18.62 10.72 15.08
N TYR A 121 18.36 9.65 14.34
CA TYR A 121 16.99 9.26 13.95
C TYR A 121 16.57 7.92 14.54
N ASP A 122 17.50 6.98 14.69
CA ASP A 122 17.23 5.67 15.27
C ASP A 122 16.76 5.81 16.72
N THR A 123 15.80 4.99 17.09
CA THR A 123 15.25 4.93 18.45
C THR A 123 15.13 3.48 18.91
N PHE A 124 15.07 3.32 20.22
CA PHE A 124 15.06 2.04 20.91
C PHE A 124 14.00 2.05 22.00
N ILE A 125 13.63 0.85 22.42
CA ILE A 125 12.70 0.63 23.54
C ILE A 125 13.22 -0.55 24.36
N ASP A 126 13.01 -0.55 25.67
CA ASP A 126 13.53 -1.60 26.56
C ASP A 126 12.47 -2.65 26.89
N GLU A 127 11.19 -2.24 26.95
CA GLU A 127 10.05 -3.09 27.34
C GLU A 127 8.94 -2.96 26.31
N ILE A 128 8.41 -4.10 25.88
CA ILE A 128 7.36 -4.16 24.84
C ILE A 128 6.25 -5.17 25.13
N ASP A 129 6.26 -5.82 26.30
CA ASP A 129 5.37 -6.96 26.60
C ASP A 129 3.87 -6.57 26.48
N ASP A 130 3.53 -5.37 26.88
CA ASP A 130 2.17 -4.83 26.79
C ASP A 130 1.81 -4.24 25.40
N LEU A 131 2.75 -4.25 24.46
CA LEU A 131 2.52 -3.68 23.15
C LEU A 131 2.07 -4.75 22.14
N ALA A 132 1.09 -4.40 21.32
CA ALA A 132 0.57 -5.30 20.28
C ALA A 132 1.65 -5.75 19.26
N VAL A 133 2.75 -5.02 19.12
CA VAL A 133 3.87 -5.33 18.26
C VAL A 133 4.81 -6.40 18.84
N SER A 134 4.75 -6.67 20.15
CA SER A 134 5.64 -7.62 20.86
C SER A 134 5.62 -9.02 20.23
N LYS A 135 4.45 -9.47 19.79
CA LYS A 135 4.27 -10.77 19.13
C LYS A 135 5.07 -10.96 17.86
N PHE A 136 5.69 -9.91 17.33
CA PHE A 136 6.53 -9.96 16.12
C PHE A 136 8.03 -9.91 16.43
N LEU A 137 8.41 -9.63 17.67
CA LEU A 137 9.82 -9.64 18.07
C LEU A 137 10.45 -11.00 17.80
N ASN A 138 11.58 -11.00 17.12
CA ASN A 138 12.34 -12.21 16.75
C ASN A 138 11.54 -13.27 15.95
N LYS A 139 10.38 -12.90 15.42
CA LYS A 139 9.62 -13.80 14.56
C LYS A 139 10.24 -13.80 13.17
N ALA A 140 10.50 -15.00 12.66
CA ALA A 140 11.05 -15.19 11.32
C ALA A 140 10.03 -14.85 10.22
N ASN A 141 10.52 -14.65 9.01
CA ASN A 141 9.73 -14.47 7.78
C ASN A 141 8.72 -13.32 7.84
N LEU A 142 9.13 -12.20 8.41
CA LEU A 142 8.37 -10.95 8.41
C LEU A 142 9.10 -9.88 7.60
N TYR A 143 8.33 -9.00 6.95
CA TYR A 143 8.90 -7.96 6.09
C TYR A 143 8.38 -6.59 6.51
N LEU A 144 9.23 -5.58 6.35
CA LEU A 144 8.92 -4.19 6.62
C LEU A 144 8.68 -3.43 5.32
N VAL A 145 7.66 -2.58 5.34
CA VAL A 145 7.38 -1.63 4.27
C VAL A 145 7.08 -0.25 4.88
N PRO A 146 7.48 0.86 4.25
CA PRO A 146 7.05 2.18 4.71
C PRO A 146 5.53 2.31 4.62
N ASN A 147 4.90 2.82 5.68
CA ASN A 147 3.46 3.05 5.66
C ASN A 147 3.06 4.22 4.75
N LEU A 148 3.84 5.30 4.78
CA LEU A 148 3.66 6.49 3.95
C LEU A 148 4.92 6.71 3.12
N THR A 149 4.84 6.54 1.81
CA THR A 149 6.00 6.68 0.93
C THR A 149 5.61 7.12 -0.47
N TYR A 150 6.50 7.80 -1.16
CA TYR A 150 6.39 8.07 -2.60
C TYR A 150 6.93 6.90 -3.44
N TYR A 151 7.79 6.09 -2.84
CA TYR A 151 8.46 4.96 -3.48
C TYR A 151 8.31 3.72 -2.61
N PRO A 152 7.50 2.72 -3.02
CA PRO A 152 7.40 1.44 -2.34
C PRO A 152 8.76 0.78 -2.23
N ARG A 153 9.00 0.10 -1.14
CA ARG A 153 10.18 -0.72 -0.90
C ARG A 153 9.94 -1.67 0.25
N ALA A 154 10.68 -2.74 0.30
CA ALA A 154 10.57 -3.72 1.36
C ALA A 154 11.94 -4.25 1.79
N CYS A 155 12.01 -4.68 3.04
CA CYS A 155 13.15 -5.43 3.57
C CYS A 155 12.66 -6.44 4.62
N LYS A 156 13.51 -7.38 4.99
CA LYS A 156 13.24 -8.32 6.08
C LYS A 156 13.23 -7.58 7.42
N LEU A 157 12.34 -7.95 8.34
CA LEU A 157 12.40 -7.46 9.72
C LEU A 157 13.63 -8.06 10.41
N PRO A 158 14.60 -7.27 10.88
CA PRO A 158 15.77 -7.78 11.56
C PRO A 158 15.42 -8.38 12.93
N SER A 159 16.22 -9.32 13.39
CA SER A 159 16.13 -9.80 14.78
C SER A 159 16.31 -8.64 15.76
N ASN A 160 15.76 -8.81 16.95
CA ASN A 160 15.80 -7.81 18.02
C ASN A 160 15.32 -6.41 17.59
N SER A 161 14.33 -6.38 16.69
CA SER A 161 13.74 -5.16 16.18
C SER A 161 12.23 -5.26 16.08
N ILE A 162 11.58 -4.10 16.21
CA ILE A 162 10.15 -3.89 15.99
C ILE A 162 9.96 -2.65 15.13
N THR A 163 8.72 -2.22 14.91
CA THR A 163 8.43 -1.00 14.13
C THR A 163 7.38 -0.14 14.82
N ASP A 164 7.44 1.16 14.59
CA ASP A 164 6.39 2.11 14.94
C ASP A 164 5.35 2.26 13.80
N GLY A 165 4.38 3.14 13.99
CA GLY A 165 3.30 3.39 13.02
C GLY A 165 3.73 4.01 11.68
N SER A 166 5.00 4.41 11.52
CA SER A 166 5.53 4.92 10.25
C SER A 166 5.89 3.83 9.25
N ALA A 167 6.02 2.58 9.71
CA ALA A 167 6.19 1.40 8.89
C ALA A 167 5.12 0.36 9.19
N ALA A 168 4.92 -0.58 8.28
CA ALA A 168 4.03 -1.70 8.47
C ALA A 168 4.81 -3.02 8.33
N ILE A 169 4.33 -4.05 9.02
CA ILE A 169 4.83 -5.42 8.91
C ILE A 169 3.93 -6.16 7.94
N LEU A 170 4.51 -6.71 6.87
CA LEU A 170 3.87 -7.70 6.02
C LEU A 170 4.06 -9.09 6.63
N ILE A 171 2.95 -9.79 6.81
CA ILE A 171 2.89 -11.10 7.43
C ILE A 171 2.48 -12.10 6.34
N PRO A 172 3.38 -12.98 5.89
CA PRO A 172 3.04 -13.98 4.88
C PRO A 172 1.91 -14.90 5.34
N LYS A 173 0.93 -15.13 4.46
CA LYS A 173 -0.19 -16.07 4.72
C LYS A 173 0.24 -17.51 4.44
N LYS A 174 0.50 -17.84 3.18
CA LYS A 174 0.78 -19.20 2.71
C LYS A 174 1.94 -19.24 1.70
N ILE A 175 2.86 -18.30 1.79
CA ILE A 175 4.01 -18.23 0.89
C ILE A 175 5.30 -18.60 1.63
N LYS A 176 6.25 -19.10 0.86
CA LYS A 176 7.62 -19.31 1.32
C LYS A 176 8.29 -17.95 1.60
N GLU A 177 9.44 -18.00 2.22
CA GLU A 177 10.26 -16.83 2.42
C GLU A 177 10.55 -16.12 1.07
N LEU A 178 10.41 -14.79 1.06
CA LEU A 178 10.77 -13.96 -0.08
C LEU A 178 12.28 -13.97 -0.28
N ASN A 179 12.70 -14.18 -1.49
CA ASN A 179 14.09 -14.04 -1.88
C ASN A 179 14.45 -12.58 -2.17
N GLN A 180 15.73 -12.30 -2.41
CA GLN A 180 16.21 -10.97 -2.69
C GLN A 180 15.59 -10.35 -3.96
N ARG A 181 15.28 -11.16 -4.97
CA ARG A 181 14.64 -10.71 -6.21
C ARG A 181 13.21 -10.23 -5.96
N ASP A 182 12.45 -10.97 -5.11
CA ASP A 182 11.09 -10.58 -4.74
C ASP A 182 11.08 -9.24 -3.98
N LEU A 183 11.98 -9.08 -3.01
CA LEU A 183 12.11 -7.84 -2.24
C LEU A 183 12.53 -6.66 -3.11
N SER A 184 13.48 -6.87 -4.03
CA SER A 184 13.93 -5.83 -4.95
C SER A 184 12.84 -5.42 -5.94
N PHE A 185 11.93 -6.32 -6.29
CA PHE A 185 10.79 -5.99 -7.14
C PHE A 185 9.93 -4.88 -6.55
N TYR A 186 9.67 -4.89 -5.23
CA TYR A 186 8.87 -3.85 -4.57
C TYR A 186 9.51 -2.45 -4.63
N SER A 187 10.82 -2.38 -4.85
CA SER A 187 11.54 -1.10 -5.04
C SER A 187 11.67 -0.69 -6.50
N SER A 188 11.17 -1.51 -7.42
CA SER A 188 11.27 -1.23 -8.86
C SER A 188 10.31 -0.14 -9.32
N LYS A 189 10.67 0.52 -10.43
CA LYS A 189 9.76 1.44 -11.12
C LYS A 189 8.48 0.72 -11.56
N THR A 190 8.59 -0.52 -12.01
CA THR A 190 7.45 -1.36 -12.43
C THR A 190 6.44 -1.52 -11.29
N PHE A 191 6.88 -1.88 -10.09
CA PHE A 191 5.99 -2.01 -8.95
C PHE A 191 5.44 -0.65 -8.51
N THR A 192 6.25 0.40 -8.52
CA THR A 192 5.81 1.76 -8.17
C THR A 192 4.67 2.24 -9.08
N ASP A 193 4.84 2.10 -10.38
CA ASP A 193 3.83 2.53 -11.36
C ASP A 193 2.55 1.67 -11.26
N PHE A 194 2.70 0.36 -11.10
CA PHE A 194 1.59 -0.56 -10.84
C PHE A 194 0.82 -0.18 -9.55
N TYR A 195 1.53 0.02 -8.45
CA TYR A 195 0.91 0.30 -7.16
C TYR A 195 0.25 1.67 -7.11
N ARG A 196 0.74 2.66 -7.88
CA ARG A 196 0.06 3.95 -8.07
C ARG A 196 -1.30 3.77 -8.73
N ILE A 197 -1.40 2.94 -9.77
CA ILE A 197 -2.68 2.62 -10.41
C ILE A 197 -3.57 1.87 -9.42
N ALA A 198 -3.04 0.87 -8.72
CA ALA A 198 -3.75 0.14 -7.68
C ALA A 198 -4.30 1.07 -6.58
N ARG A 199 -3.62 2.17 -6.27
CA ARG A 199 -4.04 3.19 -5.31
C ARG A 199 -4.86 4.33 -5.93
N ASN A 200 -5.36 4.16 -7.16
CA ASN A 200 -6.14 5.17 -7.89
C ASN A 200 -5.41 6.52 -8.01
N PHE A 201 -4.07 6.50 -8.11
CA PHE A 201 -3.24 7.71 -8.05
C PHE A 201 -3.54 8.61 -6.84
N GLY A 202 -4.19 8.02 -5.82
CA GLY A 202 -4.55 8.73 -4.62
C GLY A 202 -3.32 9.31 -3.96
N THR A 203 -3.48 10.48 -3.47
CA THR A 203 -2.62 11.35 -2.69
C THR A 203 -1.10 11.29 -2.87
N ARG A 204 -0.45 12.14 -2.13
CA ARG A 204 0.99 12.38 -2.09
C ARG A 204 1.82 11.18 -1.69
N SER A 205 1.21 10.18 -1.08
CA SER A 205 1.96 9.01 -0.59
C SER A 205 1.17 7.73 -0.81
N LEU A 206 1.94 6.69 -1.12
CA LEU A 206 1.42 5.34 -1.32
C LEU A 206 1.28 4.66 0.04
N ASN A 207 0.12 4.81 0.66
CA ASN A 207 -0.17 4.19 1.95
C ASN A 207 -0.38 2.69 1.79
N ILE A 208 0.00 1.93 2.82
CA ILE A 208 -0.45 0.56 2.98
C ILE A 208 -1.56 0.50 4.03
N ASP A 209 -2.63 -0.20 3.70
CA ASP A 209 -3.79 -0.44 4.54
C ASP A 209 -4.35 -1.84 4.31
N ARG A 210 -5.44 -2.20 5.00
CA ARG A 210 -6.07 -3.52 4.93
C ARG A 210 -6.45 -3.94 3.51
N ASN A 211 -6.84 -3.01 2.69
CA ASN A 211 -7.26 -3.32 1.32
C ASN A 211 -6.08 -3.28 0.34
N SER A 212 -5.20 -2.28 0.47
CA SER A 212 -4.09 -2.10 -0.45
C SER A 212 -2.96 -3.12 -0.26
N VAL A 213 -2.86 -3.77 0.90
CA VAL A 213 -1.93 -4.88 1.13
C VAL A 213 -2.17 -6.03 0.14
N TYR A 214 -3.41 -6.19 -0.34
CA TYR A 214 -3.75 -7.14 -1.39
C TYR A 214 -2.82 -7.06 -2.59
N PHE A 215 -2.42 -5.85 -3.01
CA PHE A 215 -1.58 -5.61 -4.19
C PHE A 215 -0.08 -5.82 -3.95
N TRP A 216 0.33 -6.10 -2.73
CA TRP A 216 1.69 -6.55 -2.41
C TRP A 216 1.80 -8.05 -2.70
N GLY A 217 1.70 -8.38 -3.98
CA GLY A 217 1.76 -9.76 -4.47
C GLY A 217 3.19 -10.21 -4.76
N ILE A 218 3.33 -11.49 -5.08
CA ILE A 218 4.58 -12.10 -5.54
C ILE A 218 4.48 -12.47 -7.02
N LYS A 219 5.60 -12.47 -7.73
CA LYS A 219 5.62 -12.96 -9.11
C LYS A 219 5.31 -14.46 -9.14
N LYS A 220 4.51 -14.85 -10.12
CA LYS A 220 4.27 -16.28 -10.38
C LYS A 220 5.59 -16.94 -10.75
N ALA A 221 5.80 -18.18 -10.29
CA ALA A 221 6.88 -19.00 -10.80
C ALA A 221 6.58 -19.30 -12.28
N ASN A 222 7.58 -19.09 -13.13
CA ASN A 222 7.53 -19.54 -14.51
C ASN A 222 7.64 -21.06 -14.55
#